data_af041e1a567c0f05ca5c976a3e5eb29d
#
_entry.id   af041e1a567c0f05ca5c976a3e5eb29d
#
_cell.length_a   1.000
_cell.length_b   1.000
_cell.length_c   1.000
_cell.angle_alpha   90.00
_cell.angle_beta   90.00
_cell.angle_gamma   90.00
#
_symmetry.space_group_name_H-M   'P 1'
#
loop_
_entity.id
_entity.type
_entity.pdbx_description
1 polymer ?
#
loop_
_entity_poly.entity_id
_entity_poly.type
_entity_poly.pdbx_seq_one_letter_code
_entity_poly.pdbx_strand_id
1 'polypeptide(L)'
;MTQFRESPPGQGRRERPRRDIDTASTPVLVIAGSDRLAAAIEAMLRGHPGWRVVVVSPAELAHVVDDLEPASVVMALPPQAAAAALHTLGSRPRVPPVILLAAEPLGAWTAQARRAGVRGVLRDDATAEELTAAVAATMAGLVVLHPAAVIARPAPMAGSRRVSEGTGLTPRELEILEMMAEGMSNRRIAVRLGISGYTVKFHVASILGKLGAATRTEAVTLGVRHGLISL
;
A
#
# COMPACT_ATOMS: atom_id res chain seq x y z
N MET A 1 19.22 81.98 4.51
CA MET A 1 19.28 81.02 5.67
C MET A 1 18.20 79.97 5.44
N THR A 2 18.58 78.90 4.80
CA THR A 2 17.62 77.83 4.46
C THR A 2 18.04 76.59 5.24
N GLN A 3 17.23 76.19 6.19
CA GLN A 3 17.48 75.03 7.05
C GLN A 3 17.18 73.74 6.25
N PHE A 4 18.18 72.89 6.05
CA PHE A 4 18.05 71.52 5.60
C PHE A 4 17.53 70.68 6.76
N ARG A 5 16.40 70.06 6.58
CA ARG A 5 15.76 69.08 7.50
C ARG A 5 16.24 67.70 7.12
N GLU A 6 17.11 67.11 7.93
CA GLU A 6 17.53 65.72 7.82
C GLU A 6 16.39 64.79 8.13
N SER A 7 16.12 63.84 7.25
CA SER A 7 15.20 62.69 7.47
C SER A 7 15.96 61.58 8.18
N PRO A 8 15.33 60.85 9.12
CA PRO A 8 15.96 59.75 9.82
C PRO A 8 16.15 58.52 8.96
N PRO A 9 17.18 57.69 9.18
CA PRO A 9 17.49 56.50 8.40
C PRO A 9 16.43 55.40 8.61
N GLY A 10 16.05 54.78 7.52
CA GLY A 10 15.04 53.74 7.41
C GLY A 10 15.36 52.53 8.31
N GLN A 11 14.32 52.07 8.95
CA GLN A 11 14.29 50.83 9.71
C GLN A 11 14.65 49.66 8.80
N GLY A 12 15.77 49.01 9.06
CA GLY A 12 16.22 47.80 8.46
C GLY A 12 15.15 46.70 8.56
N ARG A 13 14.62 46.33 7.38
CA ARG A 13 13.80 45.13 7.22
C ARG A 13 14.66 43.95 7.69
N ARG A 14 14.34 43.41 8.88
CA ARG A 14 14.92 42.14 9.33
C ARG A 14 14.49 41.08 8.32
N GLU A 15 15.37 40.75 7.39
CA GLU A 15 15.26 39.54 6.59
C GLU A 15 15.23 38.35 7.54
N ARG A 16 14.10 37.65 7.54
CA ARG A 16 14.03 36.31 8.15
C ARG A 16 15.06 35.46 7.44
N PRO A 17 15.91 34.71 8.16
CA PRO A 17 16.83 33.81 7.51
C PRO A 17 16.02 32.84 6.64
N ARG A 18 16.23 32.89 5.34
CA ARG A 18 15.85 31.82 4.41
C ARG A 18 16.52 30.57 4.98
N ARG A 19 15.73 29.61 5.43
CA ARG A 19 16.25 28.27 5.66
C ARG A 19 16.83 27.85 4.32
N ASP A 20 18.14 27.71 4.27
CA ASP A 20 18.83 27.06 3.17
C ASP A 20 18.21 25.66 3.06
N ILE A 21 17.28 25.50 2.14
CA ILE A 21 16.78 24.20 1.72
C ILE A 21 17.96 23.60 0.97
N ASP A 22 18.63 22.66 1.60
CA ASP A 22 19.66 21.85 1.00
C ASP A 22 19.05 21.15 -0.21
N THR A 23 19.21 21.80 -1.38
CA THR A 23 18.50 21.49 -2.63
C THR A 23 19.01 20.21 -3.28
N ALA A 24 19.96 19.51 -2.63
CA ALA A 24 20.61 18.32 -3.16
C ALA A 24 20.04 17.00 -2.62
N SER A 25 19.21 17.02 -1.57
CA SER A 25 18.71 15.78 -0.94
C SER A 25 17.29 15.42 -1.36
N THR A 26 17.12 14.20 -1.83
CA THR A 26 15.84 13.66 -2.30
C THR A 26 14.91 13.35 -1.10
N PRO A 27 13.70 13.92 -1.00
CA PRO A 27 12.83 13.71 0.14
C PRO A 27 12.17 12.33 0.09
N VAL A 28 12.30 11.57 1.19
CA VAL A 28 11.61 10.31 1.45
C VAL A 28 10.70 10.50 2.64
N LEU A 29 9.41 10.30 2.47
CA LEU A 29 8.41 10.47 3.50
C LEU A 29 8.19 9.16 4.25
N VAL A 30 8.12 9.21 5.57
CA VAL A 30 7.84 8.07 6.44
C VAL A 30 6.56 8.33 7.22
N ILE A 31 5.64 7.37 7.17
CA ILE A 31 4.36 7.39 7.90
C ILE A 31 4.24 6.08 8.67
N ALA A 32 4.11 6.14 9.99
CA ALA A 32 3.99 4.96 10.82
C ALA A 32 2.87 5.09 11.86
N GLY A 33 2.40 3.95 12.34
CA GLY A 33 1.33 3.86 13.34
C GLY A 33 1.77 4.23 14.77
N SER A 34 3.08 4.44 14.99
CA SER A 34 3.62 4.92 16.27
C SER A 34 4.95 5.63 16.06
N ASP A 35 5.29 6.56 16.96
CA ASP A 35 6.55 7.31 16.95
C ASP A 35 7.77 6.41 17.02
N ARG A 36 7.68 5.31 17.79
CA ARG A 36 8.75 4.33 17.91
C ARG A 36 9.04 3.64 16.57
N LEU A 37 8.02 3.26 15.85
CA LEU A 37 8.15 2.61 14.54
C LEU A 37 8.66 3.61 13.50
N ALA A 38 8.16 4.85 13.54
CA ALA A 38 8.63 5.93 12.69
C ALA A 38 10.12 6.20 12.88
N ALA A 39 10.58 6.32 14.14
CA ALA A 39 11.99 6.52 14.47
C ALA A 39 12.88 5.34 14.02
N ALA A 40 12.38 4.09 14.13
CA ALA A 40 13.11 2.92 13.66
C ALA A 40 13.29 2.95 12.13
N ILE A 41 12.23 3.24 11.38
CA ILE A 41 12.28 3.34 9.91
C ILE A 41 13.18 4.52 9.49
N GLU A 42 13.05 5.66 10.15
CA GLU A 42 13.92 6.80 9.90
C GLU A 42 15.39 6.46 10.11
N ALA A 43 15.73 5.76 11.20
CA ALA A 43 17.10 5.32 11.48
C ALA A 43 17.65 4.38 10.40
N MET A 44 16.83 3.49 9.85
CA MET A 44 17.20 2.60 8.75
C MET A 44 17.55 3.36 7.46
N LEU A 45 16.86 4.45 7.18
CA LEU A 45 17.02 5.21 5.94
C LEU A 45 18.01 6.35 6.03
N ARG A 46 18.31 6.84 7.24
CA ARG A 46 19.18 8.01 7.49
C ARG A 46 20.62 7.81 7.00
N GLY A 47 21.08 6.56 6.91
CA GLY A 47 22.43 6.24 6.44
C GLY A 47 22.65 6.40 4.94
N HIS A 48 21.60 6.63 4.15
CA HIS A 48 21.73 6.76 2.70
C HIS A 48 22.11 8.19 2.30
N PRO A 49 23.28 8.38 1.68
CA PRO A 49 23.69 9.71 1.20
C PRO A 49 22.74 10.19 0.08
N GLY A 50 22.25 11.40 0.20
CA GLY A 50 21.36 12.02 -0.79
C GLY A 50 19.86 11.85 -0.49
N TRP A 51 19.45 11.20 0.60
CA TRP A 51 18.05 11.19 1.04
C TRP A 51 17.83 12.10 2.26
N ARG A 52 16.72 12.81 2.22
CA ARG A 52 16.19 13.55 3.37
C ARG A 52 14.94 12.85 3.86
N VAL A 53 15.05 12.14 4.97
CA VAL A 53 13.92 11.44 5.57
C VAL A 53 13.07 12.43 6.36
N VAL A 54 11.77 12.46 6.10
CA VAL A 54 10.79 13.29 6.78
C VAL A 54 9.70 12.41 7.37
N VAL A 55 9.59 12.40 8.68
CA VAL A 55 8.54 11.66 9.39
C VAL A 55 7.31 12.55 9.54
N VAL A 56 6.14 12.02 9.22
CA VAL A 56 4.85 12.72 9.36
C VAL A 56 3.80 11.83 9.99
N SER A 57 2.87 12.43 10.70
CA SER A 57 1.68 11.74 11.17
C SER A 57 0.68 11.51 10.01
N PRO A 58 -0.21 10.52 10.11
CA PRO A 58 -1.26 10.32 9.10
C PRO A 58 -2.16 11.56 8.89
N ALA A 59 -2.35 12.39 9.93
CA ALA A 59 -3.16 13.60 9.86
C ALA A 59 -2.51 14.72 9.03
N GLU A 60 -1.18 14.80 9.04
CA GLU A 60 -0.41 15.82 8.31
C GLU A 60 -0.11 15.44 6.86
N LEU A 61 -0.33 14.17 6.49
CA LEU A 61 0.02 13.60 5.19
C LEU A 61 -0.43 14.48 4.02
N ALA A 62 -1.69 14.95 4.06
CA ALA A 62 -2.28 15.71 2.98
C ALA A 62 -1.53 17.00 2.66
N HIS A 63 -1.13 17.73 3.69
CA HIS A 63 -0.42 19.01 3.54
C HIS A 63 1.06 18.81 3.18
N VAL A 64 1.71 17.87 3.89
CA VAL A 64 3.16 17.66 3.71
C VAL A 64 3.51 17.10 2.33
N VAL A 65 2.66 16.23 1.76
CA VAL A 65 2.92 15.67 0.43
C VAL A 65 2.84 16.72 -0.66
N ASP A 66 1.93 17.68 -0.55
CA ASP A 66 1.78 18.75 -1.54
C ASP A 66 2.93 19.76 -1.47
N ASP A 67 3.44 20.04 -0.26
CA ASP A 67 4.55 20.99 -0.06
C ASP A 67 5.93 20.37 -0.32
N LEU A 68 6.10 19.08 -0.03
CA LEU A 68 7.40 18.40 -0.07
C LEU A 68 7.68 17.73 -1.43
N GLU A 69 6.65 17.35 -2.17
CA GLU A 69 6.75 16.50 -3.38
C GLU A 69 7.69 15.29 -3.18
N PRO A 70 7.39 14.37 -2.26
CA PRO A 70 8.32 13.31 -1.90
C PRO A 70 8.58 12.37 -3.08
N ALA A 71 9.83 11.97 -3.25
CA ALA A 71 10.22 11.02 -4.28
C ALA A 71 9.78 9.57 -3.97
N SER A 72 9.56 9.27 -2.68
CA SER A 72 9.00 7.99 -2.23
C SER A 72 8.32 8.14 -0.87
N VAL A 73 7.35 7.29 -0.58
CA VAL A 73 6.64 7.20 0.71
C VAL A 73 6.80 5.81 1.29
N VAL A 74 7.32 5.70 2.50
CA VAL A 74 7.36 4.46 3.28
C VAL A 74 6.21 4.49 4.29
N MET A 75 5.34 3.51 4.23
CA MET A 75 4.11 3.45 5.04
C MET A 75 4.07 2.19 5.88
N ALA A 76 4.05 2.35 7.20
CA ALA A 76 3.94 1.29 8.20
C ALA A 76 2.73 1.56 9.10
N LEU A 77 1.54 1.36 8.57
CA LEU A 77 0.26 1.63 9.22
C LEU A 77 -0.59 0.35 9.33
N PRO A 78 -1.47 0.28 10.34
CA PRO A 78 -2.53 -0.73 10.37
C PRO A 78 -3.39 -0.67 9.09
N PRO A 79 -3.99 -1.79 8.64
CA PRO A 79 -4.67 -1.88 7.33
C PRO A 79 -5.71 -0.78 7.06
N GLN A 80 -6.50 -0.42 8.06
CA GLN A 80 -7.53 0.61 7.92
C GLN A 80 -6.92 2.01 7.73
N ALA A 81 -5.91 2.35 8.53
CA ALA A 81 -5.20 3.63 8.42
C ALA A 81 -4.39 3.71 7.11
N ALA A 82 -3.78 2.60 6.69
CA ALA A 82 -3.09 2.50 5.41
C ALA A 82 -4.05 2.74 4.23
N ALA A 83 -5.25 2.17 4.26
CA ALA A 83 -6.27 2.37 3.23
C ALA A 83 -6.69 3.85 3.13
N ALA A 84 -6.90 4.53 4.27
CA ALA A 84 -7.23 5.95 4.31
C ALA A 84 -6.08 6.83 3.76
N ALA A 85 -4.84 6.56 4.17
CA ALA A 85 -3.67 7.27 3.69
C ALA A 85 -3.43 7.06 2.18
N LEU A 86 -3.62 5.84 1.68
CA LEU A 86 -3.55 5.52 0.25
C LEU A 86 -4.64 6.23 -0.56
N HIS A 87 -5.85 6.35 -0.02
CA HIS A 87 -6.91 7.13 -0.66
C HIS A 87 -6.51 8.60 -0.79
N THR A 88 -5.95 9.18 0.28
CA THR A 88 -5.44 10.56 0.29
C THR A 88 -4.32 10.75 -0.75
N LEU A 89 -3.39 9.81 -0.89
CA LEU A 89 -2.32 9.87 -1.89
C LEU A 89 -2.84 9.68 -3.32
N GLY A 90 -3.73 8.71 -3.52
CA GLY A 90 -4.24 8.33 -4.83
C GLY A 90 -5.16 9.37 -5.49
N SER A 91 -5.69 10.34 -4.73
CA SER A 91 -6.49 11.45 -5.27
C SER A 91 -5.65 12.56 -5.92
N ARG A 92 -4.33 12.48 -5.88
CA ARG A 92 -3.42 13.50 -6.40
C ARG A 92 -3.07 13.31 -7.86
N PRO A 93 -2.80 14.40 -8.61
CA PRO A 93 -2.39 14.31 -10.01
C PRO A 93 -1.06 13.56 -10.19
N ARG A 94 -0.16 13.68 -9.21
CA ARG A 94 1.12 12.99 -9.19
C ARG A 94 1.24 12.20 -7.90
N VAL A 95 1.15 10.88 -8.02
CA VAL A 95 1.23 9.96 -6.88
C VAL A 95 2.67 9.47 -6.73
N PRO A 96 3.35 9.75 -5.60
CA PRO A 96 4.69 9.21 -5.36
C PRO A 96 4.63 7.68 -5.21
N PRO A 97 5.71 6.94 -5.53
CA PRO A 97 5.79 5.52 -5.25
C PRO A 97 5.69 5.26 -3.75
N VAL A 98 4.80 4.35 -3.38
CA VAL A 98 4.54 3.96 -1.98
C VAL A 98 5.08 2.56 -1.72
N ILE A 99 5.80 2.40 -0.62
CA ILE A 99 6.24 1.12 -0.07
C ILE A 99 5.43 0.84 1.19
N LEU A 100 4.73 -0.28 1.22
CA LEU A 100 4.02 -0.76 2.40
C LEU A 100 4.90 -1.70 3.19
N LEU A 101 5.03 -1.46 4.50
CA LEU A 101 5.56 -2.41 5.45
C LEU A 101 4.38 -3.09 6.15
N ALA A 102 4.26 -4.40 6.00
CA ALA A 102 3.12 -5.17 6.49
C ALA A 102 3.54 -6.47 7.15
N ALA A 103 2.98 -6.78 8.31
CA ALA A 103 3.18 -8.08 8.97
C ALA A 103 2.70 -9.25 8.07
N GLU A 104 1.62 -9.00 7.34
CA GLU A 104 1.03 -9.92 6.36
C GLU A 104 1.11 -9.31 4.95
N PRO A 105 2.21 -9.48 4.21
CA PRO A 105 2.37 -8.95 2.85
C PRO A 105 1.34 -9.52 1.86
N LEU A 106 0.86 -10.74 2.16
CA LEU A 106 -0.22 -11.37 1.41
C LEU A 106 -1.50 -10.53 1.48
N GLY A 107 -2.01 -10.13 0.33
CA GLY A 107 -3.20 -9.25 0.27
C GLY A 107 -2.90 -7.75 0.34
N ALA A 108 -1.70 -7.33 0.66
CA ALA A 108 -1.31 -5.91 0.59
C ALA A 108 -1.12 -5.42 -0.87
N TRP A 109 -0.76 -6.32 -1.79
CA TRP A 109 -0.58 -6.04 -3.22
C TRP A 109 -1.88 -6.15 -4.02
N THR A 110 -2.87 -5.32 -3.71
CA THR A 110 -4.17 -5.31 -4.40
C THR A 110 -4.17 -4.43 -5.65
N ALA A 111 -5.18 -4.58 -6.52
CA ALA A 111 -5.38 -3.68 -7.64
C ALA A 111 -5.63 -2.23 -7.18
N GLN A 112 -6.33 -2.05 -6.06
CA GLN A 112 -6.58 -0.75 -5.46
C GLN A 112 -5.28 -0.12 -4.93
N ALA A 113 -4.44 -0.88 -4.21
CA ALA A 113 -3.14 -0.42 -3.73
C ALA A 113 -2.24 0.05 -4.89
N ARG A 114 -2.17 -0.72 -5.97
CA ARG A 114 -1.40 -0.34 -7.17
C ARG A 114 -1.89 0.95 -7.82
N ARG A 115 -3.21 1.16 -7.90
CA ARG A 115 -3.80 2.41 -8.42
C ARG A 115 -3.50 3.59 -7.51
N ALA A 116 -3.39 3.35 -6.20
CA ALA A 116 -3.03 4.36 -5.20
C ALA A 116 -1.51 4.61 -5.10
N GLY A 117 -0.71 4.11 -6.05
CA GLY A 117 0.73 4.38 -6.12
C GLY A 117 1.62 3.38 -5.40
N VAL A 118 1.07 2.29 -4.81
CA VAL A 118 1.92 1.27 -4.20
C VAL A 118 2.80 0.62 -5.28
N ARG A 119 4.11 0.63 -5.03
CA ARG A 119 5.16 0.01 -5.87
C ARG A 119 6.02 -0.96 -5.08
N GLY A 120 5.95 -0.92 -3.74
CA GLY A 120 6.68 -1.83 -2.87
C GLY A 120 5.77 -2.46 -1.83
N VAL A 121 5.99 -3.74 -1.51
CA VAL A 121 5.42 -4.42 -0.35
C VAL A 121 6.51 -5.26 0.28
N LEU A 122 6.89 -4.91 1.49
CA LEU A 122 7.86 -5.63 2.31
C LEU A 122 7.19 -6.11 3.62
N ARG A 123 7.89 -6.97 4.34
CA ARG A 123 7.51 -7.29 5.71
C ARG A 123 7.85 -6.14 6.66
N ASP A 124 7.14 -6.09 7.77
CA ASP A 124 7.39 -5.11 8.84
C ASP A 124 8.69 -5.35 9.62
N ASP A 125 9.28 -6.56 9.50
CA ASP A 125 10.60 -6.94 10.01
C ASP A 125 11.74 -6.79 8.96
N ALA A 126 11.48 -6.11 7.84
CA ALA A 126 12.47 -5.87 6.79
C ALA A 126 13.73 -5.18 7.35
N THR A 127 14.88 -5.59 6.87
CA THR A 127 16.17 -5.01 7.26
C THR A 127 16.37 -3.62 6.67
N ALA A 128 17.30 -2.84 7.21
CA ALA A 128 17.68 -1.54 6.67
C ALA A 128 18.17 -1.63 5.21
N GLU A 129 18.88 -2.70 4.87
CA GLU A 129 19.38 -2.94 3.52
C GLU A 129 18.23 -3.20 2.54
N GLU A 130 17.29 -4.09 2.90
CA GLU A 130 16.11 -4.39 2.09
C GLU A 130 15.24 -3.15 1.88
N LEU A 131 15.00 -2.37 2.93
CA LEU A 131 14.19 -1.16 2.85
C LEU A 131 14.87 -0.10 1.97
N THR A 132 16.17 0.11 2.14
CA THR A 132 16.95 1.06 1.32
C THR A 132 16.94 0.66 -0.15
N ALA A 133 17.17 -0.63 -0.43
CA ALA A 133 17.13 -1.15 -1.79
C ALA A 133 15.72 -1.00 -2.42
N ALA A 134 14.67 -1.25 -1.65
CA ALA A 134 13.29 -1.10 -2.11
C ALA A 134 12.94 0.36 -2.42
N VAL A 135 13.35 1.31 -1.58
CA VAL A 135 13.16 2.75 -1.84
C VAL A 135 13.86 3.16 -3.12
N ALA A 136 15.14 2.80 -3.29
CA ALA A 136 15.89 3.11 -4.50
C ALA A 136 15.26 2.50 -5.76
N ALA A 137 14.85 1.24 -5.70
CA ALA A 137 14.23 0.53 -6.81
C ALA A 137 12.87 1.13 -7.20
N THR A 138 12.02 1.47 -6.22
CA THR A 138 10.71 2.07 -6.51
C THR A 138 10.82 3.49 -7.07
N MET A 139 11.81 4.26 -6.63
CA MET A 139 12.14 5.57 -7.22
C MET A 139 12.63 5.44 -8.68
N ALA A 140 13.32 4.34 -9.01
CA ALA A 140 13.70 4.00 -10.38
C ALA A 140 12.52 3.45 -11.23
N GLY A 141 11.29 3.40 -10.68
CA GLY A 141 10.10 2.93 -11.39
C GLY A 141 9.87 1.42 -11.34
N LEU A 142 10.69 0.68 -10.59
CA LEU A 142 10.52 -0.76 -10.41
C LEU A 142 9.43 -1.09 -9.38
N VAL A 143 8.97 -2.34 -9.41
CA VAL A 143 8.06 -2.90 -8.41
C VAL A 143 8.84 -3.88 -7.55
N VAL A 144 8.77 -3.70 -6.24
CA VAL A 144 9.47 -4.54 -5.25
C VAL A 144 8.44 -5.27 -4.39
N LEU A 145 8.43 -6.58 -4.45
CA LEU A 145 7.49 -7.39 -3.68
C LEU A 145 8.25 -8.42 -2.87
N HIS A 146 7.96 -8.47 -1.57
CA HIS A 146 8.40 -9.59 -0.75
C HIS A 146 7.82 -10.90 -1.32
N PRO A 147 8.58 -12.03 -1.37
CA PRO A 147 8.09 -13.28 -1.92
C PRO A 147 6.72 -13.71 -1.37
N ALA A 148 6.46 -13.51 -0.09
CA ALA A 148 5.16 -13.79 0.53
C ALA A 148 4.00 -12.95 -0.04
N ALA A 149 4.25 -11.80 -0.62
CA ALA A 149 3.23 -10.99 -1.29
C ALA A 149 2.83 -11.57 -2.66
N VAL A 150 3.70 -12.38 -3.26
CA VAL A 150 3.55 -12.95 -4.61
C VAL A 150 3.00 -14.38 -4.56
N ILE A 151 3.32 -15.13 -3.51
CA ILE A 151 2.99 -16.58 -3.38
C ILE A 151 1.48 -16.85 -3.35
N ALA A 152 0.64 -15.82 -3.20
CA ALA A 152 -0.82 -15.95 -3.34
C ALA A 152 -1.31 -16.16 -4.78
N ARG A 153 -0.42 -16.24 -5.75
CA ARG A 153 -0.79 -16.62 -7.11
C ARG A 153 -0.17 -17.99 -7.38
N PRO A 154 -0.96 -19.07 -7.39
CA PRO A 154 -0.49 -20.30 -8.05
C PRO A 154 -0.05 -19.87 -9.44
N ALA A 155 1.19 -20.21 -9.81
CA ALA A 155 1.63 -20.07 -11.19
C ALA A 155 0.55 -20.66 -12.10
N PRO A 156 0.20 -20.04 -13.22
CA PRO A 156 -0.67 -20.71 -14.17
C PRO A 156 0.07 -21.97 -14.59
N MET A 157 -0.38 -23.12 -14.10
CA MET A 157 -0.04 -24.41 -14.69
C MET A 157 -0.41 -24.26 -16.17
N ALA A 158 0.60 -24.34 -17.04
CA ALA A 158 0.40 -24.37 -18.47
C ALA A 158 -0.58 -25.52 -18.79
N GLY A 159 -1.82 -25.18 -19.07
CA GLY A 159 -2.81 -26.17 -19.47
C GLY A 159 -4.19 -26.06 -18.83
N SER A 160 -4.71 -24.85 -18.62
CA SER A 160 -6.17 -24.76 -18.44
C SER A 160 -6.66 -23.35 -18.76
N ARG A 161 -6.77 -23.07 -20.06
CA ARG A 161 -7.50 -21.94 -20.59
C ARG A 161 -8.99 -22.27 -20.53
N ARG A 162 -9.64 -22.01 -19.41
CA ARG A 162 -11.07 -21.67 -19.37
C ARG A 162 -11.23 -20.47 -18.45
N VAL A 163 -11.09 -19.31 -19.02
CA VAL A 163 -11.64 -18.08 -18.46
C VAL A 163 -13.15 -18.28 -18.53
N SER A 164 -13.80 -18.39 -17.39
CA SER A 164 -15.26 -18.26 -17.32
C SER A 164 -15.59 -16.79 -17.61
N GLU A 165 -15.78 -16.49 -18.89
CA GLU A 165 -16.34 -15.24 -19.37
C GLU A 165 -17.74 -15.12 -18.76
N GLY A 166 -17.91 -14.24 -17.74
CA GLY A 166 -19.23 -13.89 -17.23
C GLY A 166 -19.31 -13.55 -15.74
N THR A 167 -18.56 -14.15 -14.85
CA THR A 167 -18.79 -13.99 -13.41
C THR A 167 -17.66 -13.31 -12.62
N GLY A 168 -16.53 -13.04 -13.24
CA GLY A 168 -15.39 -12.35 -12.64
C GLY A 168 -14.71 -13.05 -11.45
N LEU A 169 -15.03 -14.35 -11.19
CA LEU A 169 -14.35 -15.12 -10.16
C LEU A 169 -12.91 -15.43 -10.55
N THR A 170 -12.00 -15.28 -9.59
CA THR A 170 -10.60 -15.71 -9.76
C THR A 170 -10.49 -17.24 -9.63
N PRO A 171 -9.42 -17.87 -10.13
CA PRO A 171 -9.20 -19.32 -9.95
C PRO A 171 -9.23 -19.74 -8.48
N ARG A 172 -8.74 -18.92 -7.57
CA ARG A 172 -8.76 -19.19 -6.13
C ARG A 172 -10.16 -19.11 -5.53
N GLU A 173 -10.97 -18.18 -5.98
CA GLU A 173 -12.37 -18.07 -5.58
C GLU A 173 -13.18 -19.23 -6.10
N LEU A 174 -12.87 -19.71 -7.29
CA LEU A 174 -13.51 -20.90 -7.87
C LEU A 174 -13.19 -22.16 -7.03
N GLU A 175 -11.92 -22.38 -6.70
CA GLU A 175 -11.47 -23.48 -5.83
C GLU A 175 -12.17 -23.44 -4.44
N ILE A 176 -12.31 -22.25 -3.87
CA ILE A 176 -13.02 -22.08 -2.63
C ILE A 176 -14.52 -22.33 -2.80
N LEU A 177 -15.13 -21.91 -3.91
CA LEU A 177 -16.52 -22.16 -4.22
C LEU A 177 -16.81 -23.66 -4.39
N GLU A 178 -15.91 -24.43 -5.01
CA GLU A 178 -15.96 -25.88 -5.07
C GLU A 178 -15.96 -26.53 -3.68
N MET A 179 -15.02 -26.10 -2.81
CA MET A 179 -14.98 -26.59 -1.43
C MET A 179 -16.21 -26.14 -0.59
N MET A 180 -16.80 -25.00 -0.93
CA MET A 180 -18.07 -24.58 -0.36
C MET A 180 -19.20 -25.52 -0.80
N ALA A 181 -19.20 -25.97 -2.02
CA ALA A 181 -20.18 -26.94 -2.56
C ALA A 181 -20.02 -28.33 -1.91
N GLU A 182 -18.79 -28.76 -1.59
CA GLU A 182 -18.50 -29.94 -0.79
C GLU A 182 -18.94 -29.81 0.68
N GLY A 183 -19.53 -28.69 1.10
CA GLY A 183 -19.99 -28.46 2.47
C GLY A 183 -18.87 -28.19 3.48
N MET A 184 -17.65 -27.87 3.06
CA MET A 184 -16.54 -27.59 3.97
C MET A 184 -16.73 -26.28 4.72
N SER A 185 -16.49 -26.28 6.02
CA SER A 185 -16.43 -25.05 6.82
C SER A 185 -15.19 -24.22 6.45
N ASN A 186 -15.22 -22.90 6.69
CA ASN A 186 -14.07 -22.00 6.43
C ASN A 186 -12.78 -22.48 7.12
N ARG A 187 -12.90 -23.11 8.29
CA ARG A 187 -11.75 -23.70 9.01
C ARG A 187 -11.17 -24.89 8.26
N ARG A 188 -11.98 -25.77 7.70
CA ARG A 188 -11.51 -26.92 6.90
C ARG A 188 -10.91 -26.47 5.58
N ILE A 189 -11.52 -25.50 4.94
CA ILE A 189 -10.97 -24.86 3.72
C ILE A 189 -9.61 -24.24 4.02
N ALA A 190 -9.46 -23.50 5.13
CA ALA A 190 -8.22 -22.90 5.56
C ALA A 190 -7.09 -23.93 5.72
N VAL A 191 -7.38 -25.03 6.41
CA VAL A 191 -6.42 -26.15 6.60
C VAL A 191 -6.04 -26.76 5.25
N ARG A 192 -7.01 -27.06 4.39
CA ARG A 192 -6.78 -27.68 3.07
C ARG A 192 -5.94 -26.81 2.14
N LEU A 193 -6.11 -25.48 2.26
CA LEU A 193 -5.44 -24.50 1.42
C LEU A 193 -4.15 -23.92 2.02
N GLY A 194 -3.81 -24.28 3.27
CA GLY A 194 -2.66 -23.74 3.98
C GLY A 194 -2.73 -22.25 4.28
N ILE A 195 -3.94 -21.70 4.48
CA ILE A 195 -4.19 -20.28 4.74
C ILE A 195 -4.96 -20.07 6.05
N SER A 196 -5.05 -18.81 6.51
CA SER A 196 -5.81 -18.49 7.72
C SER A 196 -7.33 -18.61 7.49
N GLY A 197 -8.10 -18.96 8.54
CA GLY A 197 -9.56 -18.95 8.48
C GLY A 197 -10.14 -17.58 8.20
N TYR A 198 -9.40 -16.52 8.55
CA TYR A 198 -9.75 -15.13 8.24
C TYR A 198 -9.63 -14.87 6.73
N THR A 199 -8.57 -15.35 6.11
CA THR A 199 -8.34 -15.24 4.65
C THR A 199 -9.46 -15.94 3.87
N VAL A 200 -9.90 -17.13 4.35
CA VAL A 200 -11.04 -17.82 3.72
C VAL A 200 -12.33 -17.01 3.84
N LYS A 201 -12.61 -16.40 5.01
CA LYS A 201 -13.78 -15.51 5.16
C LYS A 201 -13.77 -14.36 4.14
N PHE A 202 -12.58 -13.80 3.87
CA PHE A 202 -12.44 -12.72 2.90
C PHE A 202 -12.75 -13.19 1.48
N HIS A 203 -12.25 -14.36 1.08
CA HIS A 203 -12.57 -14.95 -0.22
C HIS A 203 -14.04 -15.28 -0.35
N VAL A 204 -14.66 -15.85 0.70
CA VAL A 204 -16.10 -16.14 0.71
C VAL A 204 -16.91 -14.85 0.52
N ALA A 205 -16.58 -13.77 1.24
CA ALA A 205 -17.25 -12.48 1.06
C ALA A 205 -17.09 -11.93 -0.36
N SER A 206 -15.90 -12.06 -0.96
CA SER A 206 -15.64 -11.67 -2.34
C SER A 206 -16.47 -12.48 -3.33
N ILE A 207 -16.57 -13.80 -3.15
CA ILE A 207 -17.40 -14.70 -3.98
C ILE A 207 -18.87 -14.28 -3.89
N LEU A 208 -19.39 -14.06 -2.67
CA LEU A 208 -20.76 -13.60 -2.45
C LEU A 208 -21.03 -12.30 -3.22
N GLY A 209 -20.15 -11.30 -3.09
CA GLY A 209 -20.28 -10.02 -3.78
C GLY A 209 -20.23 -10.14 -5.30
N LYS A 210 -19.35 -10.99 -5.84
CA LYS A 210 -19.18 -11.18 -7.29
C LYS A 210 -20.34 -11.94 -7.94
N LEU A 211 -20.94 -12.89 -7.19
CA LEU A 211 -22.11 -13.66 -7.63
C LEU A 211 -23.43 -12.96 -7.32
N GLY A 212 -23.42 -11.86 -6.54
CA GLY A 212 -24.64 -11.20 -6.08
C GLY A 212 -25.44 -12.06 -5.07
N ALA A 213 -24.78 -12.96 -4.35
CA ALA A 213 -25.38 -13.88 -3.42
C ALA A 213 -25.42 -13.26 -2.00
N ALA A 214 -26.55 -13.40 -1.28
CA ALA A 214 -26.68 -12.98 0.10
C ALA A 214 -26.19 -14.06 1.08
N THR A 215 -26.18 -15.34 0.68
CA THR A 215 -25.81 -16.46 1.53
C THR A 215 -24.84 -17.41 0.85
N ARG A 216 -24.12 -18.21 1.67
CA ARG A 216 -23.21 -19.24 1.19
C ARG A 216 -23.90 -20.28 0.29
N THR A 217 -25.09 -20.71 0.69
CA THR A 217 -25.88 -21.70 -0.08
C THR A 217 -26.31 -21.12 -1.41
N GLU A 218 -26.71 -19.87 -1.44
CA GLU A 218 -27.06 -19.15 -2.65
C GLU A 218 -25.88 -19.02 -3.61
N ALA A 219 -24.67 -18.70 -3.08
CA ALA A 219 -23.46 -18.63 -3.88
C ALA A 219 -23.14 -19.98 -4.56
N VAL A 220 -23.27 -21.08 -3.83
CA VAL A 220 -23.10 -22.45 -4.40
C VAL A 220 -24.13 -22.72 -5.46
N THR A 221 -25.41 -22.42 -5.21
CA THR A 221 -26.51 -22.60 -6.17
C THR A 221 -26.27 -21.80 -7.46
N LEU A 222 -25.87 -20.54 -7.32
CA LEU A 222 -25.54 -19.69 -8.48
C LEU A 222 -24.30 -20.21 -9.21
N GLY A 223 -23.28 -20.69 -8.48
CA GLY A 223 -22.10 -21.31 -9.07
C GLY A 223 -22.42 -22.52 -9.95
N VAL A 224 -23.32 -23.40 -9.50
CA VAL A 224 -23.81 -24.54 -10.28
C VAL A 224 -24.64 -24.08 -11.48
N ARG A 225 -25.57 -23.14 -11.27
CA ARG A 225 -26.44 -22.61 -12.36
C ARG A 225 -25.65 -21.91 -13.47
N HIS A 226 -24.57 -21.26 -13.13
CA HIS A 226 -23.68 -20.59 -14.09
C HIS A 226 -22.63 -21.55 -14.68
N GLY A 227 -22.65 -22.83 -14.33
CA GLY A 227 -21.72 -23.83 -14.83
C GLY A 227 -20.27 -23.61 -14.36
N LEU A 228 -20.09 -22.90 -13.26
CA LEU A 228 -18.76 -22.60 -12.68
C LEU A 228 -18.20 -23.78 -11.88
N ILE A 229 -19.09 -24.54 -11.26
CA ILE A 229 -18.81 -25.74 -10.45
C ILE A 229 -19.85 -26.82 -10.73
N SER A 230 -19.49 -28.08 -10.47
CA SER A 230 -20.38 -29.24 -10.52
C SER A 230 -20.59 -29.80 -9.11
N LEU A 231 -21.76 -30.33 -8.79
CA LEU A 231 -22.05 -31.04 -7.56
C LEU A 231 -21.77 -32.53 -7.72
#